data_ec893504c34d8a9b60aa7ef8d4ee543d
#
_entry.id   ec893504c34d8a9b60aa7ef8d4ee543d
#
_cell.length_a   1.000
_cell.length_b   1.000
_cell.length_c   1.000
_cell.angle_alpha   90.00
_cell.angle_beta   90.00
_cell.angle_gamma   90.00
#
_symmetry.space_group_name_H-M   'P 1'
#
loop_
_entity.id
_entity.type
_entity.pdbx_description
1 polymer ?
#
loop_
_entity_poly.entity_id
_entity_poly.type
_entity_poly.pdbx_seq_one_letter_code
_entity_poly.pdbx_strand_id
1 'polypeptide(L)'
;MNILKQVDIETEVRLALTEFFEAYNRPLPEEYGLPNVLIEQTGGSSRDQIDTFQVRLSVRAETDEEASDVMRNVLGVLQARAEEQFGALRHVSLNSLANWSTDPVRPDLKLCTALVLITAHRQAVTIPES
;
A
#
# COMPACT_ATOMS: atom_id res chain seq x y z
N MET A 1 -16.05 -6.59 25.27
CA MET A 1 -14.82 -7.42 25.26
C MET A 1 -13.69 -6.66 24.56
N ASN A 2 -12.53 -6.62 25.17
CA ASN A 2 -11.36 -5.97 24.59
C ASN A 2 -10.56 -6.99 23.79
N ILE A 3 -10.23 -6.64 22.56
CA ILE A 3 -9.45 -7.50 21.67
C ILE A 3 -8.34 -6.72 20.97
N LEU A 4 -7.36 -7.46 20.43
CA LEU A 4 -6.39 -6.92 19.49
C LEU A 4 -6.82 -7.34 18.10
N LYS A 5 -7.17 -6.36 17.27
CA LYS A 5 -7.72 -6.56 15.93
C LYS A 5 -6.67 -6.27 14.87
N GLN A 6 -6.60 -7.12 13.84
CA GLN A 6 -5.77 -6.82 12.67
C GLN A 6 -6.24 -5.52 12.02
N VAL A 7 -5.30 -4.71 11.55
CA VAL A 7 -5.63 -3.46 10.86
C VAL A 7 -6.03 -3.72 9.41
N ASP A 8 -6.75 -2.77 8.82
CA ASP A 8 -6.95 -2.72 7.38
C ASP A 8 -5.69 -2.13 6.76
N ILE A 9 -4.82 -2.99 6.24
CA ILE A 9 -3.51 -2.56 5.76
C ILE A 9 -3.61 -1.63 4.55
N GLU A 10 -4.61 -1.81 3.68
CA GLU A 10 -4.79 -0.92 2.53
C GLU A 10 -5.06 0.51 3.00
N THR A 11 -5.90 0.68 4.01
CA THR A 11 -6.18 1.99 4.60
C THR A 11 -4.96 2.58 5.30
N GLU A 12 -4.21 1.77 6.05
CA GLU A 12 -2.99 2.23 6.73
C GLU A 12 -1.95 2.73 5.73
N VAL A 13 -1.75 2.00 4.63
CA VAL A 13 -0.83 2.41 3.57
C VAL A 13 -1.32 3.66 2.86
N ARG A 14 -2.61 3.72 2.53
CA ARG A 14 -3.19 4.89 1.88
C ARG A 14 -2.99 6.16 2.72
N LEU A 15 -3.26 6.08 4.02
CA LEU A 15 -3.07 7.22 4.92
C LEU A 15 -1.61 7.65 5.01
N ALA A 16 -0.68 6.68 4.94
CA ALA A 16 0.75 6.98 4.96
C ALA A 16 1.23 7.71 3.69
N LEU A 17 0.54 7.51 2.57
CA LEU A 17 0.95 8.04 1.26
C LEU A 17 0.15 9.26 0.81
N THR A 18 -1.06 9.48 1.33
CA THR A 18 -2.01 10.44 0.78
C THR A 18 -1.56 11.91 0.88
N GLU A 19 -0.62 12.22 1.77
CA GLU A 19 -0.04 13.57 1.86
C GLU A 19 0.79 13.92 0.62
N PHE A 20 1.40 12.92 -0.02
CA PHE A 20 2.37 13.12 -1.11
C PHE A 20 1.89 12.61 -2.46
N PHE A 21 0.91 11.69 -2.49
CA PHE A 21 0.49 11.01 -3.71
C PHE A 21 -1.03 10.91 -3.78
N GLU A 22 -1.55 10.81 -5.01
CA GLU A 22 -2.92 10.34 -5.26
C GLU A 22 -2.94 8.84 -4.99
N ALA A 23 -3.41 8.45 -3.82
CA ALA A 23 -3.38 7.05 -3.36
C ALA A 23 -4.80 6.52 -3.18
N TYR A 24 -5.06 5.32 -3.71
CA TYR A 24 -6.38 4.70 -3.69
C TYR A 24 -6.32 3.27 -3.16
N ASN A 25 -7.33 2.90 -2.37
CA ASN A 25 -7.62 1.50 -2.08
C ASN A 25 -8.42 0.92 -3.23
N ARG A 26 -8.49 -0.42 -3.33
CA ARG A 26 -9.42 -1.07 -4.27
C ARG A 26 -10.88 -0.77 -3.93
N PRO A 27 -11.77 -0.63 -4.94
CA PRO A 27 -11.43 -0.55 -6.36
C PRO A 27 -10.91 0.83 -6.73
N LEU A 28 -10.14 0.90 -7.84
CA LEU A 28 -9.72 2.17 -8.39
C LEU A 28 -10.98 2.94 -8.81
N PRO A 29 -11.12 4.22 -8.42
CA PRO A 29 -12.29 5.00 -8.83
C PRO A 29 -12.36 5.16 -10.34
N GLU A 30 -13.55 5.37 -10.87
CA GLU A 30 -13.77 5.56 -12.30
C GLU A 30 -13.02 6.78 -12.84
N GLU A 31 -13.03 7.86 -12.06
CA GLU A 31 -12.24 9.06 -12.33
C GLU A 31 -11.11 9.16 -11.32
N TYR A 32 -9.89 9.39 -11.80
CA TYR A 32 -8.73 9.45 -10.94
C TYR A 32 -7.69 10.44 -11.47
N GLY A 33 -6.89 10.99 -10.55
CA GLY A 33 -5.74 11.83 -10.90
C GLY A 33 -4.54 11.00 -11.32
N LEU A 34 -3.63 11.59 -12.04
CA LEU A 34 -2.37 10.98 -12.50
C LEU A 34 -1.18 11.87 -12.10
N PRO A 35 -0.04 11.28 -11.74
CA PRO A 35 0.15 9.86 -11.44
C PRO A 35 -0.60 9.45 -10.17
N ASN A 36 -0.91 8.16 -10.05
CA ASN A 36 -1.54 7.64 -8.84
C ASN A 36 -0.94 6.29 -8.43
N VAL A 37 -1.25 5.87 -7.20
CA VAL A 37 -0.88 4.55 -6.71
C VAL A 37 -2.13 3.83 -6.21
N LEU A 38 -2.34 2.61 -6.72
CA LEU A 38 -3.38 1.70 -6.25
C LEU A 38 -2.77 0.72 -5.26
N ILE A 39 -3.42 0.53 -4.13
CA ILE A 39 -2.95 -0.29 -3.01
C ILE A 39 -3.85 -1.50 -2.89
N GLU A 40 -3.26 -2.72 -2.96
CA GLU A 40 -4.01 -3.96 -2.89
C GLU A 40 -3.30 -4.97 -1.98
N GLN A 41 -4.00 -5.45 -0.97
CA GLN A 41 -3.50 -6.59 -0.18
C GLN A 41 -3.66 -7.86 -1.02
N THR A 42 -2.57 -8.60 -1.20
CA THR A 42 -2.56 -9.84 -2.00
C THR A 42 -2.34 -11.08 -1.15
N GLY A 43 -2.01 -10.92 0.10
CA GLY A 43 -1.77 -12.03 1.01
C GLY A 43 -1.25 -11.55 2.35
N GLY A 44 -0.75 -12.48 3.13
CA GLY A 44 -0.19 -12.18 4.42
C GLY A 44 -0.10 -13.40 5.30
N SER A 45 0.53 -13.23 6.46
CA SER A 45 0.66 -14.28 7.46
C SER A 45 0.59 -13.64 8.84
N SER A 46 0.20 -14.46 9.81
CA SER A 46 0.20 -14.05 11.22
C SER A 46 0.94 -15.11 12.00
N ARG A 47 1.90 -14.69 12.80
CA ARG A 47 2.70 -15.57 13.64
C ARG A 47 3.00 -14.86 14.95
N ASP A 48 2.64 -15.51 16.06
CA ASP A 48 2.85 -14.95 17.41
C ASP A 48 2.28 -13.54 17.56
N GLN A 49 1.10 -13.31 16.98
CA GLN A 49 0.38 -12.02 16.96
C GLN A 49 1.12 -10.90 16.18
N ILE A 50 2.11 -11.27 15.39
CA ILE A 50 2.76 -10.35 14.47
C ILE A 50 2.16 -10.59 13.09
N ASP A 51 1.56 -9.55 12.52
CA ASP A 51 0.93 -9.62 11.21
C ASP A 51 1.86 -9.04 10.16
N THR A 52 2.11 -9.83 9.12
CA THR A 52 2.86 -9.41 7.95
C THR A 52 1.95 -9.49 6.74
N PHE A 53 1.76 -8.38 6.08
CA PHE A 53 0.87 -8.26 4.93
C PHE A 53 1.68 -8.19 3.64
N GLN A 54 1.25 -8.92 2.63
CA GLN A 54 1.78 -8.74 1.28
C GLN A 54 0.88 -7.75 0.56
N VAL A 55 1.48 -6.66 0.08
CA VAL A 55 0.76 -5.57 -0.55
C VAL A 55 1.34 -5.29 -1.92
N ARG A 56 0.48 -5.25 -2.94
CA ARG A 56 0.86 -4.82 -4.28
C ARG A 56 0.59 -3.34 -4.42
N LEU A 57 1.61 -2.62 -4.88
CA LEU A 57 1.52 -1.20 -5.21
C LEU A 57 1.61 -1.08 -6.73
N SER A 58 0.64 -0.41 -7.33
CA SER A 58 0.61 -0.19 -8.78
C SER A 58 0.55 1.31 -9.05
N VAL A 59 1.61 1.85 -9.63
CA VAL A 59 1.66 3.27 -10.03
C VAL A 59 1.23 3.40 -11.48
N ARG A 60 0.24 4.26 -11.74
CA ARG A 60 -0.20 4.64 -13.08
C ARG A 60 0.36 6.00 -13.42
N ALA A 61 0.91 6.13 -14.62
CA ALA A 61 1.43 7.39 -15.14
C ALA A 61 1.37 7.41 -16.66
N GLU A 62 1.66 8.55 -17.26
CA GLU A 62 1.62 8.69 -18.70
C GLU A 62 2.84 8.09 -19.41
N THR A 63 3.98 8.01 -18.70
CA THR A 63 5.23 7.45 -19.22
C THR A 63 5.82 6.43 -18.27
N ASP A 64 6.64 5.52 -18.80
CA ASP A 64 7.38 4.54 -18.00
C ASP A 64 8.34 5.23 -17.02
N GLU A 65 9.00 6.30 -17.46
CA GLU A 65 9.94 7.06 -16.62
C GLU A 65 9.24 7.66 -15.41
N GLU A 66 8.08 8.29 -15.62
CA GLU A 66 7.29 8.86 -14.53
C GLU A 66 6.79 7.77 -13.58
N ALA A 67 6.24 6.67 -14.13
CA ALA A 67 5.76 5.58 -13.30
C ALA A 67 6.86 4.99 -12.43
N SER A 68 8.04 4.79 -12.98
CA SER A 68 9.20 4.28 -12.27
C SER A 68 9.68 5.24 -11.18
N ASP A 69 9.77 6.54 -11.51
CA ASP A 69 10.21 7.55 -10.56
C ASP A 69 9.25 7.69 -9.39
N VAL A 70 7.95 7.74 -9.68
CA VAL A 70 6.93 7.80 -8.65
C VAL A 70 6.98 6.56 -7.76
N MET A 71 7.17 5.36 -8.35
CA MET A 71 7.27 4.14 -7.56
C MET A 71 8.45 4.19 -6.59
N ARG A 72 9.62 4.65 -7.03
CA ARG A 72 10.77 4.80 -6.13
C ARG A 72 10.45 5.74 -4.98
N ASN A 73 9.77 6.85 -5.25
CA ASN A 73 9.36 7.80 -4.23
C ASN A 73 8.33 7.18 -3.27
N VAL A 74 7.36 6.45 -3.80
CA VAL A 74 6.35 5.75 -2.98
C VAL A 74 7.02 4.76 -2.01
N LEU A 75 7.94 3.95 -2.52
CA LEU A 75 8.65 2.98 -1.68
C LEU A 75 9.50 3.67 -0.60
N GLY A 76 10.19 4.75 -0.96
CA GLY A 76 10.98 5.53 0.00
C GLY A 76 10.13 6.17 1.09
N VAL A 77 9.00 6.78 0.73
CA VAL A 77 8.08 7.39 1.70
C VAL A 77 7.50 6.32 2.61
N LEU A 78 7.08 5.18 2.04
CA LEU A 78 6.47 4.11 2.83
C LEU A 78 7.46 3.53 3.86
N GLN A 79 8.72 3.33 3.46
CA GLN A 79 9.76 2.89 4.38
C GLN A 79 10.02 3.91 5.49
N ALA A 80 10.08 5.19 5.13
CA ALA A 80 10.27 6.28 6.11
C ALA A 80 9.10 6.35 7.10
N ARG A 81 7.86 6.20 6.62
CA ARG A 81 6.67 6.18 7.47
C ARG A 81 6.71 5.02 8.47
N ALA A 82 7.17 3.84 8.03
CA ALA A 82 7.31 2.70 8.92
C ALA A 82 8.36 2.95 10.01
N GLU A 83 9.48 3.56 9.65
CA GLU A 83 10.53 3.94 10.63
C GLU A 83 10.01 4.95 11.66
N GLU A 84 9.14 5.86 11.24
CA GLU A 84 8.48 6.83 12.12
C GLU A 84 7.34 6.20 12.93
N GLN A 85 7.03 4.94 12.71
CA GLN A 85 5.89 4.25 13.31
C GLN A 85 4.57 4.97 13.05
N PHE A 86 4.39 5.42 11.81
CA PHE A 86 3.18 6.11 11.38
C PHE A 86 1.98 5.15 11.44
N GLY A 87 0.94 5.52 12.20
CA GLY A 87 -0.20 4.64 12.42
C GLY A 87 0.24 3.28 12.94
N ALA A 88 -0.27 2.22 12.31
CA ALA A 88 0.08 0.85 12.67
C ALA A 88 1.34 0.32 11.98
N LEU A 89 1.91 1.03 11.03
CA LEU A 89 3.06 0.58 10.25
C LEU A 89 4.32 0.47 11.11
N ARG A 90 5.06 -0.64 10.99
CA ARG A 90 6.28 -0.87 11.77
C ARG A 90 7.49 -1.26 10.94
N HIS A 91 7.29 -1.99 9.85
CA HIS A 91 8.38 -2.40 8.98
C HIS A 91 7.89 -2.60 7.57
N VAL A 92 8.67 -2.15 6.59
CA VAL A 92 8.37 -2.32 5.16
C VAL A 92 9.61 -2.85 4.48
N SER A 93 9.47 -3.96 3.75
CA SER A 93 10.53 -4.51 2.93
C SER A 93 10.02 -4.78 1.51
N LEU A 94 10.89 -4.59 0.54
CA LEU A 94 10.59 -4.88 -0.85
C LEU A 94 10.66 -6.39 -1.08
N ASN A 95 9.56 -6.99 -1.54
CA ASN A 95 9.48 -8.43 -1.78
C ASN A 95 9.84 -8.79 -3.23
N SER A 96 9.52 -7.92 -4.19
CA SER A 96 9.93 -8.09 -5.58
C SER A 96 10.27 -6.76 -6.20
N LEU A 97 11.16 -6.79 -7.19
CA LEU A 97 11.51 -5.61 -7.96
C LEU A 97 10.29 -5.14 -8.76
N ALA A 98 10.28 -3.85 -9.09
CA ALA A 98 9.21 -3.26 -9.87
C ALA A 98 9.16 -3.83 -11.29
N ASN A 99 7.96 -4.12 -11.75
CA ASN A 99 7.67 -4.59 -13.10
C ASN A 99 6.90 -3.52 -13.85
N TRP A 100 7.13 -3.44 -15.16
CA TRP A 100 6.43 -2.48 -16.02
C TRP A 100 5.44 -3.21 -16.91
N SER A 101 4.29 -2.60 -17.12
CA SER A 101 3.27 -3.10 -18.02
C SER A 101 2.42 -1.93 -18.53
N THR A 102 1.46 -2.26 -19.37
CA THR A 102 0.47 -1.29 -19.86
C THR A 102 -0.83 -1.51 -19.11
N ASP A 103 -1.57 -0.43 -18.82
CA ASP A 103 -2.89 -0.55 -18.21
C ASP A 103 -3.82 -1.31 -19.16
N PRO A 104 -4.43 -2.43 -18.76
CA PRO A 104 -5.28 -3.22 -19.65
C PRO A 104 -6.56 -2.51 -20.07
N VAL A 105 -7.04 -1.55 -19.28
CA VAL A 105 -8.25 -0.78 -19.60
C VAL A 105 -7.92 0.47 -20.40
N ARG A 106 -6.81 1.11 -20.06
CA ARG A 106 -6.32 2.32 -20.72
C ARG A 106 -4.90 2.10 -21.22
N PRO A 107 -4.73 1.53 -22.45
CA PRO A 107 -3.39 1.16 -22.95
C PRO A 107 -2.44 2.34 -23.18
N ASP A 108 -2.96 3.57 -23.16
CA ASP A 108 -2.16 4.79 -23.20
C ASP A 108 -1.43 5.07 -21.87
N LEU A 109 -1.83 4.41 -20.79
CA LEU A 109 -1.21 4.56 -19.47
C LEU A 109 -0.23 3.43 -19.19
N LYS A 110 0.83 3.78 -18.46
CA LYS A 110 1.87 2.84 -18.04
C LYS A 110 1.71 2.48 -16.58
N LEU A 111 1.99 1.22 -16.26
CA LEU A 111 1.96 0.70 -14.91
C LEU A 111 3.36 0.30 -14.46
N CYS A 112 3.70 0.66 -13.24
CA CYS A 112 4.86 0.13 -12.53
C CYS A 112 4.35 -0.52 -11.26
N THR A 113 4.59 -1.82 -11.09
CA THR A 113 4.03 -2.61 -10.00
C THR A 113 5.15 -3.19 -9.14
N ALA A 114 4.98 -3.12 -7.82
CA ALA A 114 5.92 -3.72 -6.86
C ALA A 114 5.13 -4.44 -5.77
N LEU A 115 5.73 -5.49 -5.21
CA LEU A 115 5.21 -6.19 -4.03
C LEU A 115 6.06 -5.84 -2.83
N VAL A 116 5.41 -5.47 -1.74
CA VAL A 116 6.07 -5.18 -0.46
C VAL A 116 5.49 -6.06 0.64
N LEU A 117 6.31 -6.34 1.66
CA LEU A 117 5.87 -6.97 2.89
C LEU A 117 5.84 -5.91 3.97
N ILE A 118 4.71 -5.81 4.65
CA ILE A 118 4.50 -4.78 5.67
C ILE A 118 4.12 -5.45 6.98
N THR A 119 4.91 -5.19 8.01
CA THR A 119 4.58 -5.59 9.38
C THR A 119 3.85 -4.44 10.05
N ALA A 120 2.71 -4.73 10.66
CA ALA A 120 1.88 -3.74 11.30
C ALA A 120 1.41 -4.20 12.67
N HIS A 121 1.24 -3.26 13.59
CA HIS A 121 0.67 -3.53 14.90
C HIS A 121 -0.83 -3.75 14.80
N ARG A 122 -1.34 -4.62 15.65
CA ARG A 122 -2.80 -4.78 15.81
C ARG A 122 -3.36 -3.61 16.58
N GLN A 123 -4.62 -3.34 16.36
CA GLN A 123 -5.36 -2.27 16.99
C GLN A 123 -6.14 -2.79 18.20
N ALA A 124 -6.03 -2.11 19.34
CA ALA A 124 -6.85 -2.43 20.50
C ALA A 124 -8.25 -1.84 20.28
N VAL A 125 -9.27 -2.69 20.33
CA VAL A 125 -10.67 -2.29 20.18
C VAL A 125 -11.54 -2.97 21.22
N THR A 126 -12.68 -2.36 21.51
CA THR A 126 -13.69 -2.93 22.39
C THR A 126 -14.90 -3.35 21.55
N ILE A 127 -15.26 -4.63 21.64
CA ILE A 127 -16.45 -5.16 20.97
C ILE A 127 -17.60 -5.07 21.95
N PRO A 128 -18.71 -4.40 21.59
CA PRO A 128 -19.89 -4.36 22.44
C PRO A 128 -20.45 -5.75 22.68
N GLU A 129 -20.87 -6.01 23.92
CA GLU A 129 -21.57 -7.26 24.26
C GLU A 129 -23.06 -7.06 24.01
N SER A 130 -23.70 -8.08 23.45
CA SER A 130 -25.14 -8.06 23.15
C SER A 130 -25.96 -8.75 24.22
#